data_6f31ee7239db2bf2d68fbd286631a10a
#
_entry.id   6f31ee7239db2bf2d68fbd286631a10a
#
_cell.length_a   1.000
_cell.length_b   1.000
_cell.length_c   1.000
_cell.angle_alpha   90.00
_cell.angle_beta   90.00
_cell.angle_gamma   90.00
#
_symmetry.space_group_name_H-M   'P 1'
#
loop_
_entity.id
_entity.type
_entity.pdbx_description
1 polymer ?
#
loop_
_entity_poly.entity_id
_entity_poly.type
_entity_poly.pdbx_seq_one_letter_code
_entity_poly.pdbx_strand_id
1 'polypeptide(L)'
;MKILSIDVGIKNLALCLFEVENKEKYEILKWDVVSLCNETIVKCSCGKLAKYCYGDVICCKKHCKDIKYPIIPKELELQKLKKIKINNLKDLLTSHHIDFDLKKSKVLLLEYLYDILPKKFILPFSNTVKTTDLSLIEIGINMKKTLDELYKDIHIDTVIIENQISPIANRMKTLQGMIAQYFIMKDTTDIHFISAANKLKEYVSKKTTYSERKTMGIEICEELLINNEQFGKHLEMFHTHKKKDDLADCFLQGIWYLRDKIIYN
;
A
#
# COMPACT_ATOMS: atom_id res chain seq x y z
N MET A 1 28.97 3.28 -6.67
CA MET A 1 28.24 3.07 -5.41
C MET A 1 26.76 3.01 -5.71
N LYS A 2 26.04 2.04 -5.10
CA LYS A 2 24.59 1.88 -5.28
C LYS A 2 23.83 2.20 -4.01
N ILE A 3 22.88 3.13 -4.11
CA ILE A 3 22.08 3.61 -2.98
C ILE A 3 20.61 3.28 -3.24
N LEU A 4 20.00 2.51 -2.35
CA LEU A 4 18.58 2.18 -2.42
C LEU A 4 17.78 3.05 -1.44
N SER A 5 16.87 3.85 -1.98
CA SER A 5 15.93 4.65 -1.22
C SER A 5 14.57 3.96 -1.14
N ILE A 6 14.02 3.83 0.06
CA ILE A 6 12.80 3.07 0.36
C ILE A 6 11.79 3.94 1.11
N ASP A 7 10.62 4.13 0.52
CA ASP A 7 9.42 4.62 1.21
C ASP A 7 8.56 3.41 1.64
N VAL A 8 8.31 3.28 2.96
CA VAL A 8 7.78 2.05 3.56
C VAL A 8 6.27 1.96 3.42
N GLY A 9 5.81 0.96 2.69
CA GLY A 9 4.39 0.66 2.51
C GLY A 9 4.10 -0.83 2.35
N ILE A 10 3.02 -1.34 2.97
CA ILE A 10 2.61 -2.74 2.80
C ILE A 10 2.02 -2.96 1.40
N LYS A 11 1.16 -2.05 0.96
CA LYS A 11 0.52 -2.11 -0.36
C LYS A 11 1.32 -1.39 -1.44
N ASN A 12 2.05 -0.35 -1.05
CA ASN A 12 2.85 0.47 -1.94
C ASN A 12 4.22 0.63 -1.29
N LEU A 13 5.10 -0.35 -1.44
CA LEU A 13 6.50 -0.23 -1.08
C LEU A 13 7.20 0.45 -2.26
N ALA A 14 7.59 1.70 -2.11
CA ALA A 14 8.24 2.43 -3.18
C ALA A 14 9.77 2.35 -3.04
N LEU A 15 10.44 2.10 -4.14
CA LEU A 15 11.86 1.77 -4.23
C LEU A 15 12.51 2.60 -5.34
N CYS A 16 13.61 3.29 -5.03
CA CYS A 16 14.43 3.99 -6.01
C CYS A 16 15.90 3.64 -5.80
N LEU A 17 16.49 2.91 -6.74
CA LEU A 17 17.90 2.52 -6.73
C LEU A 17 18.70 3.48 -7.59
N PHE A 18 19.62 4.17 -6.98
CA PHE A 18 20.59 5.07 -7.65
C PHE A 18 21.93 4.36 -7.84
N GLU A 19 22.57 4.61 -8.98
CA GLU A 19 23.99 4.34 -9.18
C GLU A 19 24.74 5.66 -9.19
N VAL A 20 25.75 5.78 -8.36
CA VAL A 20 26.55 6.97 -8.17
C VAL A 20 27.98 6.68 -8.61
N GLU A 21 28.41 7.26 -9.71
CA GLU A 21 29.80 7.17 -10.18
C GLU A 21 30.68 8.20 -9.46
N ASN A 22 30.20 9.44 -9.37
CA ASN A 22 30.86 10.55 -8.68
C ASN A 22 29.82 11.63 -8.26
N LYS A 23 30.28 12.75 -7.72
CA LYS A 23 29.43 13.86 -7.25
C LYS A 23 28.56 14.51 -8.36
N GLU A 24 28.94 14.41 -9.60
CA GLU A 24 28.27 15.02 -10.75
C GLU A 24 27.46 14.01 -11.58
N LYS A 25 27.82 12.72 -11.48
CA LYS A 25 27.23 11.68 -12.31
C LYS A 25 26.60 10.59 -11.47
N TYR A 26 25.28 10.58 -11.47
CA TYR A 26 24.45 9.59 -10.79
C TYR A 26 23.15 9.38 -11.57
N GLU A 27 22.68 8.15 -11.66
CA GLU A 27 21.47 7.80 -12.41
C GLU A 27 20.54 6.86 -11.63
N ILE A 28 19.31 6.74 -12.11
CA ILE A 28 18.33 5.79 -11.57
C ILE A 28 18.48 4.47 -12.35
N LEU A 29 18.82 3.40 -11.62
CA LEU A 29 18.87 2.03 -12.18
C LEU A 29 17.51 1.34 -12.15
N LYS A 30 16.77 1.48 -11.02
CA LYS A 30 15.43 0.91 -10.83
C LYS A 30 14.58 1.88 -10.03
N TRP A 31 13.32 2.02 -10.43
CA TRP A 31 12.36 2.87 -9.75
C TRP A 31 10.96 2.31 -9.91
N ASP A 32 10.34 1.87 -8.82
CA ASP A 32 9.06 1.18 -8.87
C ASP A 32 8.30 1.25 -7.55
N VAL A 33 7.00 0.93 -7.59
CA VAL A 33 6.14 0.72 -6.44
C VAL A 33 5.60 -0.69 -6.47
N VAL A 34 5.96 -1.49 -5.48
CA VAL A 34 5.58 -2.89 -5.38
C VAL A 34 4.62 -3.16 -4.22
N SER A 35 3.77 -4.16 -4.38
CA SER A 35 2.83 -4.58 -3.34
C SER A 35 3.38 -5.80 -2.60
N LEU A 36 3.39 -5.73 -1.26
CA LEU A 36 3.67 -6.88 -0.40
C LEU A 36 2.39 -7.68 -0.08
N CYS A 37 1.26 -7.29 -0.69
CA CYS A 37 0.02 -8.04 -0.62
C CYS A 37 -0.04 -9.03 -1.79
N ASN A 38 -0.16 -10.32 -1.50
CA ASN A 38 -0.50 -11.30 -2.54
C ASN A 38 -1.92 -11.03 -3.02
N GLU A 39 -2.07 -10.31 -4.12
CA GLU A 39 -3.36 -10.16 -4.79
C GLU A 39 -3.67 -11.46 -5.56
N THR A 40 -4.35 -12.40 -4.90
CA THR A 40 -4.96 -13.51 -5.62
C THR A 40 -6.11 -12.97 -6.44
N ILE A 41 -5.87 -12.76 -7.75
CA ILE A 41 -6.94 -12.38 -8.69
C ILE A 41 -7.87 -13.58 -8.87
N VAL A 42 -8.94 -13.62 -8.09
CA VAL A 42 -9.95 -14.65 -8.23
C VAL A 42 -10.85 -14.31 -9.42
N LYS A 43 -10.98 -15.27 -10.32
CA LYS A 43 -11.80 -15.16 -11.53
C LYS A 43 -13.05 -16.01 -11.41
N CYS A 44 -14.12 -15.56 -12.01
CA CYS A 44 -15.31 -16.35 -12.31
C CYS A 44 -14.96 -17.48 -13.30
N SER A 45 -15.75 -18.53 -13.33
CA SER A 45 -15.61 -19.63 -14.30
C SER A 45 -15.50 -19.18 -15.77
N CYS A 46 -16.06 -18.01 -16.11
CA CYS A 46 -15.95 -17.41 -17.44
C CYS A 46 -14.66 -16.59 -17.68
N GLY A 47 -13.68 -16.63 -16.78
CA GLY A 47 -12.41 -15.88 -16.88
C GLY A 47 -12.48 -14.39 -16.45
N LYS A 48 -13.67 -13.81 -16.27
CA LYS A 48 -13.83 -12.41 -15.80
C LYS A 48 -13.55 -12.29 -14.31
N LEU A 49 -13.10 -11.10 -13.88
CA LEU A 49 -12.89 -10.79 -12.46
C LEU A 49 -14.16 -11.09 -11.64
N ALA A 50 -13.99 -11.81 -10.55
CA ALA A 50 -15.05 -12.04 -9.57
C ALA A 50 -15.41 -10.74 -8.85
N LYS A 51 -16.70 -10.53 -8.62
CA LYS A 51 -17.26 -9.36 -7.92
C LYS A 51 -18.24 -9.72 -6.82
N TYR A 52 -18.71 -10.96 -6.79
CA TYR A 52 -19.72 -11.46 -5.88
C TYR A 52 -19.39 -12.87 -5.43
N CYS A 53 -19.87 -13.24 -4.24
CA CYS A 53 -19.82 -14.61 -3.74
C CYS A 53 -21.11 -14.99 -3.03
N TYR A 54 -21.46 -16.29 -3.09
CA TYR A 54 -22.51 -16.93 -2.33
C TYR A 54 -22.03 -18.33 -1.92
N GLY A 55 -21.81 -18.55 -0.62
CA GLY A 55 -21.09 -19.74 -0.16
C GLY A 55 -19.72 -19.85 -0.87
N ASP A 56 -19.44 -21.03 -1.44
CA ASP A 56 -18.19 -21.28 -2.17
C ASP A 56 -18.22 -20.82 -3.64
N VAL A 57 -19.38 -20.35 -4.12
CA VAL A 57 -19.55 -19.89 -5.50
C VAL A 57 -19.08 -18.45 -5.62
N ILE A 58 -18.01 -18.25 -6.41
CA ILE A 58 -17.46 -16.92 -6.69
C ILE A 58 -17.72 -16.57 -8.14
N CYS A 59 -18.32 -15.41 -8.40
CA CYS A 59 -18.80 -15.07 -9.74
C CYS A 59 -18.62 -13.59 -10.14
N CYS A 60 -18.65 -13.33 -11.44
CA CYS A 60 -18.70 -11.99 -12.00
C CYS A 60 -20.15 -11.44 -11.99
N LYS A 61 -20.29 -10.13 -12.28
CA LYS A 61 -21.61 -9.45 -12.31
C LYS A 61 -22.63 -10.13 -13.26
N LYS A 62 -22.18 -10.79 -14.35
CA LYS A 62 -23.09 -11.48 -15.28
C LYS A 62 -23.61 -12.76 -14.63
N HIS A 63 -22.74 -13.65 -14.16
CA HIS A 63 -23.11 -14.94 -13.60
C HIS A 63 -23.67 -14.86 -12.17
N CYS A 64 -23.55 -13.71 -11.50
CA CYS A 64 -24.26 -13.44 -10.26
C CYS A 64 -25.80 -13.54 -10.42
N LYS A 65 -26.33 -13.25 -11.63
CA LYS A 65 -27.77 -13.34 -11.93
C LYS A 65 -28.29 -14.78 -12.00
N ASP A 66 -27.40 -15.76 -12.17
CA ASP A 66 -27.75 -17.18 -12.23
C ASP A 66 -27.96 -17.79 -10.84
N ILE A 67 -27.60 -17.03 -9.79
CA ILE A 67 -27.78 -17.43 -8.39
C ILE A 67 -29.17 -16.98 -7.91
N LYS A 68 -29.95 -17.90 -7.32
CA LYS A 68 -31.33 -17.67 -6.89
C LYS A 68 -31.50 -16.73 -5.66
N TYR A 69 -30.45 -16.17 -5.16
CA TYR A 69 -30.46 -15.29 -3.98
C TYR A 69 -30.29 -13.82 -4.38
N PRO A 70 -30.86 -12.88 -3.62
CA PRO A 70 -30.69 -11.46 -3.89
C PRO A 70 -29.29 -10.98 -3.52
N ILE A 71 -28.80 -9.96 -4.23
CA ILE A 71 -27.58 -9.25 -3.83
C ILE A 71 -27.89 -8.47 -2.56
N ILE A 72 -26.97 -8.49 -1.61
CA ILE A 72 -27.12 -7.76 -0.36
C ILE A 72 -27.34 -6.25 -0.60
N PRO A 73 -28.37 -5.65 0.00
CA PRO A 73 -28.55 -4.20 0.00
C PRO A 73 -27.33 -3.48 0.57
N LYS A 74 -26.95 -2.35 -0.02
CA LYS A 74 -25.75 -1.61 0.39
C LYS A 74 -25.75 -1.23 1.86
N GLU A 75 -26.92 -0.93 2.44
CA GLU A 75 -27.10 -0.59 3.85
C GLU A 75 -26.85 -1.76 4.78
N LEU A 76 -27.07 -3.00 4.32
CA LEU A 76 -26.83 -4.23 5.09
C LEU A 76 -25.38 -4.75 4.96
N GLU A 77 -24.51 -4.09 4.19
CA GLU A 77 -23.10 -4.47 4.13
C GLU A 77 -22.46 -4.38 5.52
N LEU A 78 -21.83 -5.45 5.98
CA LEU A 78 -21.26 -5.59 7.33
C LEU A 78 -20.36 -4.42 7.77
N GLN A 79 -19.62 -3.82 6.81
CA GLN A 79 -18.78 -2.67 7.09
C GLN A 79 -19.56 -1.41 7.48
N LYS A 80 -20.79 -1.27 6.98
CA LYS A 80 -21.69 -0.17 7.33
C LYS A 80 -22.40 -0.46 8.64
N LEU A 81 -22.85 -1.70 8.85
CA LEU A 81 -23.51 -2.13 10.08
C LEU A 81 -22.63 -1.91 11.32
N LYS A 82 -21.32 -2.10 11.20
CA LYS A 82 -20.37 -1.80 12.29
C LYS A 82 -20.37 -0.34 12.74
N LYS A 83 -20.68 0.60 11.84
CA LYS A 83 -20.59 2.05 12.09
C LYS A 83 -21.87 2.66 12.67
N ILE A 84 -23.03 2.04 12.49
CA ILE A 84 -24.32 2.59 12.94
C ILE A 84 -24.59 2.28 14.43
N LYS A 85 -25.41 3.10 15.07
CA LYS A 85 -25.84 2.89 16.47
C LYS A 85 -26.78 1.68 16.56
N ILE A 86 -26.84 1.03 17.74
CA ILE A 86 -27.60 -0.20 17.93
C ILE A 86 -29.08 -0.05 17.60
N ASN A 87 -29.73 1.07 17.97
CA ASN A 87 -31.15 1.29 17.68
C ASN A 87 -31.38 1.34 16.15
N ASN A 88 -30.59 2.13 15.42
CA ASN A 88 -30.68 2.21 13.97
C ASN A 88 -30.37 0.86 13.30
N LEU A 89 -29.48 0.04 13.89
CA LEU A 89 -29.21 -1.33 13.42
C LEU A 89 -30.47 -2.21 13.56
N LYS A 90 -31.15 -2.16 14.71
CA LYS A 90 -32.38 -2.91 14.95
C LYS A 90 -33.51 -2.48 14.01
N ASP A 91 -33.69 -1.17 13.82
CA ASP A 91 -34.70 -0.62 12.90
C ASP A 91 -34.43 -1.08 11.45
N LEU A 92 -33.15 -1.05 11.02
CA LEU A 92 -32.74 -1.51 9.70
C LEU A 92 -33.00 -3.02 9.50
N LEU A 93 -32.69 -3.84 10.50
CA LEU A 93 -32.95 -5.28 10.42
C LEU A 93 -34.44 -5.60 10.35
N THR A 94 -35.26 -4.87 11.11
CA THR A 94 -36.72 -4.97 11.06
C THR A 94 -37.27 -4.59 9.69
N SER A 95 -36.79 -3.49 9.08
CA SER A 95 -37.24 -3.04 7.76
C SER A 95 -36.86 -4.03 6.64
N HIS A 96 -35.80 -4.82 6.81
CA HIS A 96 -35.38 -5.87 5.89
C HIS A 96 -35.88 -7.26 6.25
N HIS A 97 -36.81 -7.38 7.21
CA HIS A 97 -37.40 -8.66 7.67
C HIS A 97 -36.32 -9.70 8.05
N ILE A 98 -35.27 -9.24 8.72
CA ILE A 98 -34.24 -10.11 9.28
C ILE A 98 -34.56 -10.36 10.74
N ASP A 99 -34.88 -11.60 11.09
CA ASP A 99 -35.18 -12.00 12.48
C ASP A 99 -33.94 -11.85 13.36
N PHE A 100 -34.10 -11.27 14.52
CA PHE A 100 -33.06 -11.11 15.52
C PHE A 100 -33.63 -10.99 16.93
N ASP A 101 -32.81 -11.28 17.92
CA ASP A 101 -33.18 -11.11 19.33
C ASP A 101 -32.95 -9.65 19.76
N LEU A 102 -34.01 -8.99 20.14
CA LEU A 102 -34.03 -7.60 20.62
C LEU A 102 -33.15 -7.34 21.85
N LYS A 103 -32.89 -8.38 22.66
CA LYS A 103 -32.11 -8.29 23.90
C LYS A 103 -30.59 -8.34 23.66
N LYS A 104 -30.16 -8.74 22.48
CA LYS A 104 -28.71 -8.85 22.16
C LYS A 104 -28.02 -7.50 22.12
N SER A 105 -26.79 -7.48 22.64
CA SER A 105 -25.88 -6.36 22.46
C SER A 105 -25.50 -6.18 21.00
N LYS A 106 -24.97 -5.01 20.64
CA LYS A 106 -24.53 -4.75 19.26
C LYS A 106 -23.48 -5.76 18.78
N VAL A 107 -22.57 -6.19 19.67
CA VAL A 107 -21.50 -7.15 19.32
C VAL A 107 -22.11 -8.50 18.94
N LEU A 108 -22.95 -9.05 19.81
CA LEU A 108 -23.64 -10.34 19.57
C LEU A 108 -24.55 -10.29 18.33
N LEU A 109 -25.15 -9.13 18.07
CA LEU A 109 -25.99 -8.93 16.90
C LEU A 109 -25.15 -8.91 15.61
N LEU A 110 -24.00 -8.28 15.63
CA LEU A 110 -23.07 -8.29 14.49
C LEU A 110 -22.52 -9.70 14.24
N GLU A 111 -22.16 -10.46 15.27
CA GLU A 111 -21.72 -11.86 15.15
C GLU A 111 -22.82 -12.71 14.49
N TYR A 112 -24.05 -12.58 14.95
CA TYR A 112 -25.19 -13.26 14.32
C TYR A 112 -25.37 -12.89 12.85
N LEU A 113 -25.22 -11.60 12.50
CA LEU A 113 -25.33 -11.12 11.12
C LEU A 113 -24.18 -11.61 10.23
N TYR A 114 -22.98 -11.80 10.78
CA TYR A 114 -21.87 -12.43 10.06
C TYR A 114 -22.20 -13.85 9.61
N ASP A 115 -22.99 -14.58 10.40
CA ASP A 115 -23.38 -15.96 10.07
C ASP A 115 -24.59 -16.02 9.13
N ILE A 116 -25.60 -15.13 9.30
CA ILE A 116 -26.87 -15.25 8.60
C ILE A 116 -26.91 -14.54 7.25
N LEU A 117 -26.24 -13.39 7.10
CA LEU A 117 -26.25 -12.62 5.84
C LEU A 117 -25.66 -13.38 4.67
N PRO A 118 -24.53 -14.13 4.80
CA PRO A 118 -23.99 -14.95 3.71
C PRO A 118 -24.93 -16.08 3.27
N LYS A 119 -25.84 -16.52 4.13
CA LYS A 119 -26.83 -17.57 3.82
C LYS A 119 -28.06 -17.01 3.09
N LYS A 120 -28.37 -15.73 3.27
CA LYS A 120 -29.55 -15.07 2.72
C LYS A 120 -29.26 -14.24 1.47
N PHE A 121 -28.02 -13.76 1.30
CA PHE A 121 -27.67 -12.80 0.26
C PHE A 121 -26.39 -13.19 -0.47
N ILE A 122 -26.31 -12.79 -1.72
CA ILE A 122 -25.06 -12.72 -2.46
C ILE A 122 -24.26 -11.52 -1.95
N LEU A 123 -23.05 -11.76 -1.50
CA LEU A 123 -22.17 -10.73 -0.94
C LEU A 123 -21.21 -10.13 -1.99
N PRO A 124 -20.82 -8.87 -1.85
CA PRO A 124 -19.72 -8.33 -2.63
C PRO A 124 -18.44 -9.11 -2.37
N PHE A 125 -17.75 -9.51 -3.42
CA PHE A 125 -16.44 -10.14 -3.36
C PHE A 125 -15.38 -9.15 -3.80
N SER A 126 -14.35 -8.96 -2.97
CA SER A 126 -13.21 -8.11 -3.28
C SER A 126 -11.98 -8.97 -3.54
N ASN A 127 -11.37 -8.79 -4.70
CA ASN A 127 -10.07 -9.39 -5.00
C ASN A 127 -8.90 -8.69 -4.28
N THR A 128 -9.15 -7.57 -3.62
CA THR A 128 -8.12 -6.85 -2.88
C THR A 128 -8.03 -7.38 -1.45
N VAL A 129 -6.92 -8.00 -1.12
CA VAL A 129 -6.59 -8.34 0.26
C VAL A 129 -6.42 -7.03 1.04
N LYS A 130 -7.16 -6.87 2.14
CA LYS A 130 -6.92 -5.71 3.02
C LYS A 130 -5.59 -5.92 3.73
N THR A 131 -4.77 -4.88 3.74
CA THR A 131 -3.49 -4.91 4.46
C THR A 131 -3.63 -5.27 5.94
N THR A 132 -4.80 -4.97 6.55
CA THR A 132 -5.13 -5.32 7.93
C THR A 132 -5.30 -6.82 8.16
N ASP A 133 -5.63 -7.59 7.13
CA ASP A 133 -5.96 -9.01 7.24
C ASP A 133 -4.71 -9.90 7.07
N LEU A 134 -3.61 -9.35 6.52
CA LEU A 134 -2.32 -10.04 6.43
C LEU A 134 -1.60 -10.05 7.79
N SER A 135 -1.04 -11.18 8.16
CA SER A 135 -0.12 -11.26 9.30
C SER A 135 1.22 -10.58 8.97
N LEU A 136 1.96 -10.16 9.99
CA LEU A 136 3.32 -9.65 9.80
C LEU A 136 4.28 -10.69 9.22
N ILE A 137 4.04 -11.98 9.50
CA ILE A 137 4.81 -13.09 8.95
C ILE A 137 4.61 -13.17 7.44
N GLU A 138 3.36 -13.13 6.96
CA GLU A 138 3.05 -13.13 5.52
C GLU A 138 3.68 -11.92 4.81
N ILE A 139 3.58 -10.73 5.42
CA ILE A 139 4.22 -9.52 4.89
C ILE A 139 5.73 -9.71 4.78
N GLY A 140 6.37 -10.29 5.79
CA GLY A 140 7.82 -10.56 5.79
C GLY A 140 8.23 -11.56 4.72
N ILE A 141 7.47 -12.64 4.52
CA ILE A 141 7.71 -13.61 3.46
C ILE A 141 7.61 -12.95 2.09
N ASN A 142 6.53 -12.17 1.87
CA ASN A 142 6.31 -11.46 0.60
C ASN A 142 7.39 -10.40 0.36
N MET A 143 7.77 -9.64 1.38
CA MET A 143 8.86 -8.67 1.33
C MET A 143 10.17 -9.34 0.90
N LYS A 144 10.57 -10.43 1.58
CA LYS A 144 11.78 -11.17 1.22
C LYS A 144 11.75 -11.63 -0.23
N LYS A 145 10.64 -12.25 -0.65
CA LYS A 145 10.48 -12.73 -2.04
C LYS A 145 10.61 -11.59 -3.03
N THR A 146 9.90 -10.49 -2.82
CA THR A 146 9.92 -9.32 -3.71
C THR A 146 11.31 -8.69 -3.80
N LEU A 147 11.99 -8.50 -2.66
CA LEU A 147 13.33 -7.91 -2.64
C LEU A 147 14.38 -8.86 -3.25
N ASP A 148 14.26 -10.18 -3.04
CA ASP A 148 15.12 -11.17 -3.72
C ASP A 148 14.93 -11.13 -5.25
N GLU A 149 13.70 -11.06 -5.74
CA GLU A 149 13.41 -10.95 -7.18
C GLU A 149 13.95 -9.66 -7.79
N LEU A 150 13.86 -8.54 -7.08
CA LEU A 150 14.32 -7.23 -7.58
C LEU A 150 15.84 -7.05 -7.54
N TYR A 151 16.50 -7.59 -6.50
CA TYR A 151 17.89 -7.24 -6.19
C TYR A 151 18.83 -8.45 -6.04
N LYS A 152 18.42 -9.66 -6.49
CA LYS A 152 19.17 -10.92 -6.34
C LYS A 152 20.64 -10.80 -6.75
N ASP A 153 20.90 -10.14 -7.88
CA ASP A 153 22.22 -10.05 -8.50
C ASP A 153 22.83 -8.63 -8.40
N ILE A 154 22.28 -7.81 -7.50
CA ILE A 154 22.72 -6.42 -7.33
C ILE A 154 23.24 -6.24 -5.90
N HIS A 155 24.54 -5.94 -5.78
CA HIS A 155 25.07 -5.46 -4.51
C HIS A 155 24.63 -4.02 -4.27
N ILE A 156 24.12 -3.75 -3.08
CA ILE A 156 23.65 -2.43 -2.64
C ILE A 156 24.57 -1.97 -1.52
N ASP A 157 25.25 -0.84 -1.74
CA ASP A 157 26.22 -0.31 -0.78
C ASP A 157 25.55 0.37 0.40
N THR A 158 24.50 1.18 0.13
CA THR A 158 23.78 1.97 1.14
C THR A 158 22.28 1.78 0.98
N VAL A 159 21.55 1.64 2.10
CA VAL A 159 20.09 1.60 2.12
C VAL A 159 19.55 2.73 3.00
N ILE A 160 18.69 3.57 2.44
CA ILE A 160 17.99 4.61 3.18
C ILE A 160 16.49 4.29 3.23
N ILE A 161 15.94 4.29 4.42
CA ILE A 161 14.56 3.88 4.70
C ILE A 161 13.83 5.02 5.40
N GLU A 162 12.61 5.35 4.95
CA GLU A 162 11.80 6.35 5.65
C GLU A 162 11.51 5.93 7.08
N ASN A 163 11.81 6.82 8.03
CA ASN A 163 11.62 6.57 9.45
C ASN A 163 10.13 6.69 9.84
N GLN A 164 9.55 5.61 10.32
CA GLN A 164 8.16 5.52 10.76
C GLN A 164 8.03 5.95 12.23
N ILE A 165 7.64 7.19 12.47
CA ILE A 165 7.66 7.82 13.82
C ILE A 165 6.33 7.62 14.57
N SER A 166 5.20 7.39 13.88
CA SER A 166 3.88 7.37 14.51
C SER A 166 3.67 6.16 15.44
N PRO A 167 3.21 6.38 16.69
CA PRO A 167 2.83 5.28 17.60
C PRO A 167 1.72 4.39 17.05
N ILE A 168 0.88 4.93 16.16
CA ILE A 168 -0.24 4.20 15.52
C ILE A 168 0.27 3.31 14.38
N ALA A 169 1.45 3.56 13.86
CA ALA A 169 2.04 2.85 12.73
C ALA A 169 2.89 1.64 13.14
N ASN A 170 2.56 0.93 14.22
CA ASN A 170 3.37 -0.20 14.72
C ASN A 170 3.71 -1.22 13.62
N ARG A 171 2.75 -1.55 12.75
CA ARG A 171 2.99 -2.48 11.63
C ARG A 171 4.00 -1.95 10.62
N MET A 172 3.94 -0.64 10.32
CA MET A 172 4.88 0.02 9.40
C MET A 172 6.28 0.10 10.01
N LYS A 173 6.37 0.38 11.31
CA LYS A 173 7.64 0.38 12.06
C LYS A 173 8.25 -1.02 12.12
N THR A 174 7.44 -2.06 12.30
CA THR A 174 7.91 -3.45 12.25
C THR A 174 8.43 -3.78 10.85
N LEU A 175 7.69 -3.42 9.79
CA LEU A 175 8.13 -3.63 8.40
C LEU A 175 9.43 -2.88 8.10
N GLN A 176 9.59 -1.64 8.57
CA GLN A 176 10.83 -0.87 8.49
C GLN A 176 12.02 -1.65 9.09
N GLY A 177 11.84 -2.22 10.28
CA GLY A 177 12.86 -3.04 10.93
C GLY A 177 13.16 -4.34 10.16
N MET A 178 12.12 -4.99 9.61
CA MET A 178 12.28 -6.20 8.79
C MET A 178 13.05 -5.90 7.50
N ILE A 179 12.80 -4.77 6.85
CA ILE A 179 13.55 -4.32 5.66
C ILE A 179 15.02 -4.09 6.02
N ALA A 180 15.30 -3.36 7.10
CA ALA A 180 16.68 -3.15 7.55
C ALA A 180 17.39 -4.47 7.84
N GLN A 181 16.76 -5.38 8.58
CA GLN A 181 17.30 -6.70 8.89
C GLN A 181 17.56 -7.54 7.63
N TYR A 182 16.68 -7.46 6.63
CA TYR A 182 16.88 -8.15 5.35
C TYR A 182 18.18 -7.72 4.68
N PHE A 183 18.47 -6.43 4.61
CA PHE A 183 19.70 -5.92 3.99
C PHE A 183 20.94 -6.21 4.83
N ILE A 184 20.87 -6.17 6.17
CA ILE A 184 21.96 -6.63 7.05
C ILE A 184 22.32 -8.09 6.74
N MET A 185 21.33 -8.96 6.55
CA MET A 185 21.54 -10.37 6.18
C MET A 185 22.04 -10.56 4.73
N LYS A 186 22.05 -9.51 3.93
CA LYS A 186 22.64 -9.43 2.57
C LYS A 186 23.99 -8.69 2.56
N ASP A 187 24.63 -8.57 3.73
CA ASP A 187 25.91 -7.92 3.93
C ASP A 187 25.94 -6.40 3.67
N THR A 188 24.76 -5.74 3.55
CA THR A 188 24.70 -4.29 3.52
C THR A 188 24.64 -3.76 4.96
N THR A 189 25.68 -3.08 5.40
CA THR A 189 25.79 -2.55 6.78
C THR A 189 25.55 -1.04 6.88
N ASP A 190 25.62 -0.31 5.77
CA ASP A 190 25.36 1.13 5.72
C ASP A 190 23.85 1.38 5.51
N ILE A 191 23.09 1.41 6.61
CA ILE A 191 21.63 1.54 6.61
C ILE A 191 21.21 2.72 7.48
N HIS A 192 20.41 3.64 6.89
CA HIS A 192 19.95 4.86 7.57
C HIS A 192 18.42 4.96 7.60
N PHE A 193 17.87 5.34 8.75
CA PHE A 193 16.47 5.77 8.88
C PHE A 193 16.38 7.28 8.70
N ILE A 194 15.69 7.70 7.65
CA ILE A 194 15.60 9.09 7.21
C ILE A 194 14.24 9.69 7.57
N SER A 195 14.23 10.90 8.13
CA SER A 195 12.98 11.60 8.42
C SER A 195 12.25 11.99 7.13
N ALA A 196 10.94 11.71 7.06
CA ALA A 196 10.08 12.15 5.96
C ALA A 196 10.12 13.67 5.70
N ALA A 197 10.46 14.48 6.73
CA ALA A 197 10.60 15.92 6.60
C ALA A 197 11.77 16.34 5.68
N ASN A 198 12.76 15.48 5.51
CA ASN A 198 13.94 15.79 4.71
C ASN A 198 13.66 15.85 3.21
N LYS A 199 12.68 15.07 2.72
CA LYS A 199 12.34 14.97 1.28
C LYS A 199 12.09 16.34 0.62
N LEU A 200 11.45 17.24 1.34
CA LEU A 200 11.07 18.57 0.85
C LEU A 200 11.78 19.73 1.55
N LYS A 201 12.80 19.45 2.37
CA LYS A 201 13.45 20.45 3.22
C LYS A 201 14.04 21.63 2.43
N GLU A 202 14.58 21.37 1.25
CA GLU A 202 15.18 22.41 0.40
C GLU A 202 14.14 23.22 -0.40
N TYR A 203 12.92 22.71 -0.52
CA TYR A 203 11.89 23.27 -1.39
C TYR A 203 10.75 23.98 -0.64
N VAL A 204 10.59 23.70 0.66
CA VAL A 204 9.44 24.17 1.43
C VAL A 204 9.89 24.97 2.64
N SER A 205 9.64 26.30 2.62
CA SER A 205 9.94 27.22 3.71
C SER A 205 8.79 27.47 4.70
N LYS A 206 7.56 27.05 4.36
CA LYS A 206 6.34 27.31 5.16
C LYS A 206 5.68 26.02 5.64
N LYS A 207 4.89 26.11 6.72
CA LYS A 207 4.05 24.99 7.15
C LYS A 207 3.02 24.66 6.07
N THR A 208 2.98 23.39 5.65
CA THR A 208 2.07 22.86 4.63
C THR A 208 1.23 21.73 5.20
N THR A 209 0.04 21.55 4.66
CA THR A 209 -0.83 20.41 4.96
C THR A 209 -0.27 19.12 4.35
N TYR A 210 -0.77 17.99 4.78
CA TYR A 210 -0.37 16.69 4.21
C TYR A 210 -0.68 16.59 2.70
N SER A 211 -1.86 17.08 2.28
CA SER A 211 -2.26 17.08 0.87
C SER A 211 -1.36 17.96 0.00
N GLU A 212 -1.06 19.16 0.48
CA GLU A 212 -0.15 20.09 -0.22
C GLU A 212 1.23 19.47 -0.39
N ARG A 213 1.78 18.82 0.66
CA ARG A 213 3.08 18.16 0.58
C ARG A 213 3.11 17.06 -0.48
N LYS A 214 2.04 16.27 -0.62
CA LYS A 214 1.93 15.25 -1.67
C LYS A 214 1.93 15.86 -3.07
N THR A 215 1.14 16.90 -3.29
CA THR A 215 1.09 17.60 -4.58
C THR A 215 2.45 18.20 -4.91
N MET A 216 3.06 18.94 -3.98
CA MET A 216 4.38 19.54 -4.15
C MET A 216 5.47 18.48 -4.39
N GLY A 217 5.42 17.34 -3.71
CA GLY A 217 6.37 16.24 -3.94
C GLY A 217 6.31 15.73 -5.39
N ILE A 218 5.12 15.56 -5.95
CA ILE A 218 4.94 15.16 -7.35
C ILE A 218 5.48 16.23 -8.29
N GLU A 219 5.15 17.52 -8.08
CA GLU A 219 5.58 18.64 -8.91
C GLU A 219 7.11 18.80 -8.91
N ILE A 220 7.73 18.76 -7.74
CA ILE A 220 9.20 18.85 -7.60
C ILE A 220 9.90 17.65 -8.24
N CYS A 221 9.35 16.45 -8.05
CA CYS A 221 9.88 15.25 -8.70
C CYS A 221 9.84 15.40 -10.22
N GLU A 222 8.72 15.84 -10.78
CA GLU A 222 8.55 16.07 -12.22
C GLU A 222 9.53 17.14 -12.75
N GLU A 223 9.68 18.24 -12.03
CA GLU A 223 10.65 19.29 -12.37
C GLU A 223 12.09 18.77 -12.40
N LEU A 224 12.49 17.95 -11.43
CA LEU A 224 13.82 17.33 -11.40
C LEU A 224 14.04 16.35 -12.55
N LEU A 225 12.99 15.61 -12.95
CA LEU A 225 13.06 14.71 -14.11
C LEU A 225 13.20 15.46 -15.44
N ILE A 226 12.54 16.61 -15.57
CA ILE A 226 12.61 17.45 -16.79
C ILE A 226 13.97 18.15 -16.90
N ASN A 227 14.46 18.72 -15.80
CA ASN A 227 15.64 19.57 -15.79
C ASN A 227 16.98 18.79 -15.70
N ASN A 228 16.93 17.46 -15.50
CA ASN A 228 18.13 16.63 -15.43
C ASN A 228 18.11 15.57 -16.53
N GLU A 229 19.01 15.68 -17.50
CA GLU A 229 19.11 14.74 -18.62
C GLU A 229 19.31 13.27 -18.17
N GLN A 230 19.97 13.05 -17.02
CA GLN A 230 20.20 11.69 -16.47
C GLN A 230 18.89 11.04 -15.98
N PHE A 231 17.88 11.83 -15.65
CA PHE A 231 16.58 11.35 -15.16
C PHE A 231 15.48 11.40 -16.20
N GLY A 232 15.63 12.17 -17.28
CA GLY A 232 14.61 12.40 -18.30
C GLY A 232 14.00 11.13 -18.89
N LYS A 233 14.79 10.05 -18.99
CA LYS A 233 14.34 8.74 -19.48
C LYS A 233 13.21 8.12 -18.62
N HIS A 234 13.02 8.59 -17.39
CA HIS A 234 12.00 8.08 -16.46
C HIS A 234 10.70 8.91 -16.45
N LEU A 235 10.65 10.04 -17.16
CA LEU A 235 9.52 10.98 -17.15
C LEU A 235 8.21 10.34 -17.63
N GLU A 236 8.26 9.59 -18.73
CA GLU A 236 7.07 8.91 -19.27
C GLU A 236 6.51 7.87 -18.31
N MET A 237 7.38 7.05 -17.71
CA MET A 237 7.01 6.07 -16.68
C MET A 237 6.37 6.77 -15.48
N PHE A 238 6.96 7.87 -15.00
CA PHE A 238 6.41 8.64 -13.89
C PHE A 238 5.03 9.22 -14.22
N HIS A 239 4.83 9.79 -15.43
CA HIS A 239 3.56 10.36 -15.86
C HIS A 239 2.44 9.33 -15.98
N THR A 240 2.74 8.12 -16.39
CA THR A 240 1.75 7.05 -16.59
C THR A 240 1.48 6.24 -15.31
N HIS A 241 2.35 6.36 -14.30
CA HIS A 241 2.23 5.56 -13.08
C HIS A 241 1.07 6.04 -12.19
N LYS A 242 0.30 5.08 -11.63
CA LYS A 242 -0.86 5.36 -10.77
C LYS A 242 -0.50 5.89 -9.37
N LYS A 243 0.73 5.63 -8.93
CA LYS A 243 1.24 5.94 -7.60
C LYS A 243 2.42 6.90 -7.69
N LYS A 244 2.18 8.07 -8.31
CA LYS A 244 3.18 9.12 -8.47
C LYS A 244 3.68 9.68 -7.14
N ASP A 245 2.79 9.75 -6.16
CA ASP A 245 3.10 10.22 -4.81
C ASP A 245 4.14 9.32 -4.12
N ASP A 246 3.94 8.00 -4.16
CA ASP A 246 4.85 7.02 -3.55
C ASP A 246 6.19 6.97 -4.32
N LEU A 247 6.16 7.08 -5.67
CA LEU A 247 7.39 7.21 -6.49
C LEU A 247 8.17 8.48 -6.14
N ALA A 248 7.49 9.63 -6.08
CA ALA A 248 8.13 10.89 -5.75
C ALA A 248 8.76 10.85 -4.35
N ASP A 249 8.10 10.23 -3.38
CA ASP A 249 8.58 10.13 -2.02
C ASP A 249 9.91 9.38 -1.92
N CYS A 250 10.05 8.21 -2.51
CA CYS A 250 11.31 7.46 -2.47
C CYS A 250 12.41 8.12 -3.32
N PHE A 251 12.05 8.76 -4.45
CA PHE A 251 13.01 9.49 -5.29
C PHE A 251 13.57 10.72 -4.56
N LEU A 252 12.70 11.59 -4.04
CA LEU A 252 13.11 12.82 -3.36
C LEU A 252 13.92 12.54 -2.09
N GLN A 253 13.58 11.48 -1.35
CA GLN A 253 14.39 11.02 -0.22
C GLN A 253 15.81 10.64 -0.67
N GLY A 254 15.93 9.93 -1.79
CA GLY A 254 17.22 9.57 -2.38
C GLY A 254 18.01 10.79 -2.83
N ILE A 255 17.39 11.73 -3.55
CA ILE A 255 18.02 12.98 -4.00
C ILE A 255 18.50 13.82 -2.81
N TRP A 256 17.69 13.97 -1.76
CA TRP A 256 18.11 14.66 -0.56
C TRP A 256 19.36 14.01 0.07
N TYR A 257 19.38 12.67 0.19
CA TYR A 257 20.53 11.96 0.76
C TYR A 257 21.78 12.11 -0.09
N LEU A 258 21.66 12.01 -1.42
CA LEU A 258 22.78 12.23 -2.35
C LEU A 258 23.37 13.62 -2.18
N ARG A 259 22.55 14.66 -2.09
CA ARG A 259 23.00 16.05 -1.91
C ARG A 259 23.65 16.25 -0.54
N ASP A 260 22.94 15.87 0.53
CA ASP A 260 23.37 16.13 1.93
C ASP A 260 24.64 15.34 2.31
N LYS A 261 24.79 14.09 1.85
CA LYS A 261 25.87 13.19 2.32
C LYS A 261 26.99 12.95 1.33
N ILE A 262 26.76 13.12 0.04
CA ILE A 262 27.71 12.73 -0.99
C ILE A 262 28.21 13.94 -1.77
N ILE A 263 27.34 14.86 -2.17
CA ILE A 263 27.70 15.99 -3.03
C ILE A 263 28.30 17.13 -2.19
N TYR A 264 27.71 17.45 -1.03
CA TYR A 264 28.12 18.59 -0.21
C TYR A 264 29.13 18.26 0.90
N ASN A 265 29.41 16.97 1.16
CA ASN A 265 30.50 16.50 2.01
C ASN A 265 31.69 15.98 1.18
#